data_aea85e152bd3f41a55d652bd5017286d
#
_entry.id   aea85e152bd3f41a55d652bd5017286d
#
_cell.length_a   1.000
_cell.length_b   1.000
_cell.length_c   1.000
_cell.angle_alpha   90.00
_cell.angle_beta   90.00
_cell.angle_gamma   90.00
#
_symmetry.space_group_name_H-M   'P 1'
#
loop_
_entity.id
_entity.type
_entity.pdbx_description
1 polymer ?
#
loop_
_entity_poly.entity_id
_entity_poly.type
_entity_poly.pdbx_seq_one_letter_code
_entity_poly.pdbx_strand_id
1 'polypeptide(L)'
;HRAHGVDLRTNVSVDSLVGDGGQVTGVKLADSSVLPAEIVIVGIGIIPSVAPLLAAGAEGANGVNVDDHCRTSLPDVYAIGDCAAFACAYAEGAVMRVESVQNANDMGTSVAKAICGDPQPYHAFPWFWSNQYDLKLQTAGLSVGYDQTVLRGDPATRAFSVLYLKDGRL
;
A
#
# COMPACT_ATOMS: atom_id res chain seq x y z
N HIS A 1 18.97 8.79 1.24
CA HIS A 1 18.43 10.09 1.65
C HIS A 1 19.51 10.97 2.26
N ARG A 2 20.22 10.53 3.32
CA ARG A 2 21.28 11.33 3.98
C ARG A 2 22.37 11.80 3.01
N ALA A 3 22.78 10.96 2.07
CA ALA A 3 23.76 11.33 1.05
C ALA A 3 23.27 12.44 0.08
N HIS A 4 21.97 12.70 0.05
CA HIS A 4 21.35 13.78 -0.72
C HIS A 4 20.96 14.99 0.13
N GLY A 5 21.54 15.14 1.34
CA GLY A 5 21.32 16.29 2.22
C GLY A 5 20.04 16.24 3.05
N VAL A 6 19.34 15.10 3.09
CA VAL A 6 18.13 14.94 3.91
C VAL A 6 18.51 14.68 5.37
N ASP A 7 17.95 15.46 6.30
CA ASP A 7 17.99 15.18 7.73
C ASP A 7 17.00 14.06 8.06
N LEU A 8 17.47 12.83 7.93
CA LEU A 8 16.65 11.63 8.19
C LEU A 8 16.72 11.27 9.67
N ARG A 9 15.62 11.43 10.37
CA ARG A 9 15.43 11.08 11.78
C ARG A 9 14.57 9.83 11.88
N THR A 10 15.13 8.77 12.43
CA THR A 10 14.43 7.51 12.71
C THR A 10 14.10 7.41 14.20
N ASN A 11 13.08 6.61 14.55
CA ASN A 11 12.61 6.44 15.94
C ASN A 11 12.14 7.75 16.59
N VAL A 12 11.58 8.64 15.79
CA VAL A 12 11.04 9.93 16.23
C VAL A 12 9.52 9.91 16.07
N SER A 13 8.81 10.29 17.12
CA SER A 13 7.36 10.46 17.08
C SER A 13 7.00 11.93 16.93
N VAL A 14 6.09 12.22 16.01
CA VAL A 14 5.50 13.54 15.84
C VAL A 14 4.34 13.70 16.83
N ASP A 15 4.32 14.82 17.56
CA ASP A 15 3.23 15.19 18.46
C ASP A 15 2.15 15.99 17.72
N SER A 16 2.54 17.12 17.11
CA SER A 16 1.61 18.02 16.47
C SER A 16 2.29 18.94 15.45
N LEU A 17 1.49 19.63 14.65
CA LEU A 17 1.96 20.73 13.83
C LEU A 17 1.87 22.04 14.64
N VAL A 18 2.87 22.90 14.47
CA VAL A 18 2.89 24.24 15.03
C VAL A 18 2.60 25.22 13.91
N GLY A 19 1.80 26.24 14.20
CA GLY A 19 1.44 27.25 13.21
C GLY A 19 1.06 28.58 13.85
N ASP A 20 1.08 29.63 13.04
CA ASP A 20 0.60 30.96 13.38
C ASP A 20 -0.15 31.56 12.18
N GLY A 21 -1.23 32.30 12.45
CA GLY A 21 -2.03 32.94 11.41
C GLY A 21 -2.58 31.99 10.30
N GLY A 22 -2.77 30.68 10.61
CA GLY A 22 -3.23 29.68 9.62
C GLY A 22 -2.11 29.11 8.76
N GLN A 23 -0.86 29.43 9.04
CA GLN A 23 0.32 28.87 8.34
C GLN A 23 1.10 27.95 9.27
N VAL A 24 1.60 26.82 8.72
CA VAL A 24 2.51 25.95 9.46
C VAL A 24 3.86 26.62 9.62
N THR A 25 4.43 26.59 10.82
CA THR A 25 5.76 27.13 11.15
C THR A 25 6.70 26.06 11.67
N GLY A 26 6.20 24.86 11.96
CA GLY A 26 7.04 23.76 12.42
C GLY A 26 6.27 22.49 12.75
N VAL A 27 7.07 21.47 13.09
CA VAL A 27 6.60 20.16 13.55
C VAL A 27 7.11 19.94 14.97
N LYS A 28 6.21 19.79 15.92
CA LYS A 28 6.56 19.46 17.30
C LYS A 28 6.71 17.95 17.45
N LEU A 29 7.80 17.54 18.07
CA LEU A 29 8.10 16.15 18.35
C LEU A 29 7.65 15.75 19.76
N ALA A 30 7.59 14.45 20.02
CA ALA A 30 7.17 13.92 21.32
C ALA A 30 8.11 14.31 22.48
N ASP A 31 9.38 14.62 22.19
CA ASP A 31 10.35 15.15 23.14
C ASP A 31 10.20 16.66 23.40
N SER A 32 9.15 17.28 22.87
CA SER A 32 8.82 18.70 22.92
C SER A 32 9.73 19.60 22.07
N SER A 33 10.71 19.07 21.35
CA SER A 33 11.47 19.86 20.38
C SER A 33 10.60 20.25 19.17
N VAL A 34 10.94 21.38 18.53
CA VAL A 34 10.21 21.86 17.36
C VAL A 34 11.19 21.94 16.18
N LEU A 35 10.81 21.31 15.07
CA LEU A 35 11.52 21.42 13.80
C LEU A 35 10.87 22.52 12.96
N PRO A 36 11.57 23.59 12.59
CA PRO A 36 11.02 24.62 11.71
C PRO A 36 10.64 24.02 10.35
N ALA A 37 9.43 24.34 9.86
CA ALA A 37 8.96 23.89 8.56
C ALA A 37 7.90 24.84 8.01
N GLU A 38 8.03 25.21 6.74
CA GLU A 38 7.06 26.02 6.02
C GLU A 38 6.08 25.16 5.22
N ILE A 39 6.46 23.91 4.92
CA ILE A 39 5.65 22.90 4.24
C ILE A 39 5.82 21.57 4.97
N VAL A 40 4.71 20.91 5.24
CA VAL A 40 4.70 19.57 5.85
C VAL A 40 3.94 18.60 4.96
N ILE A 41 4.58 17.52 4.57
CA ILE A 41 3.97 16.42 3.81
C ILE A 41 3.80 15.24 4.77
N VAL A 42 2.57 14.76 4.90
CA VAL A 42 2.22 13.63 5.78
C VAL A 42 2.04 12.37 4.93
N GLY A 43 2.90 11.38 5.16
CA GLY A 43 2.86 10.09 4.46
C GLY A 43 2.93 8.93 5.45
N ILE A 44 1.92 8.76 6.29
CA ILE A 44 1.88 7.79 7.40
C ILE A 44 0.90 6.63 7.16
N GLY A 45 0.56 6.37 5.90
CA GLY A 45 -0.44 5.39 5.50
C GLY A 45 -1.77 6.04 5.13
N ILE A 46 -2.74 5.21 4.74
CA ILE A 46 -4.07 5.66 4.35
C ILE A 46 -5.16 4.97 5.16
N ILE A 47 -6.27 5.68 5.30
CA ILE A 47 -7.55 5.13 5.75
C ILE A 47 -8.47 5.18 4.52
N PRO A 48 -8.94 4.03 4.00
CA PRO A 48 -9.81 4.02 2.82
C PRO A 48 -11.15 4.70 3.13
N SER A 49 -11.58 5.59 2.24
CA SER A 49 -12.82 6.36 2.40
C SER A 49 -14.05 5.53 1.99
N VAL A 50 -14.33 4.47 2.75
CA VAL A 50 -15.39 3.48 2.47
C VAL A 50 -16.65 3.65 3.33
N ALA A 51 -16.67 4.64 4.20
CA ALA A 51 -17.78 4.89 5.12
C ALA A 51 -19.16 4.93 4.44
N PRO A 52 -19.37 5.54 3.26
CA PRO A 52 -20.67 5.53 2.59
C PRO A 52 -21.15 4.14 2.20
N LEU A 53 -20.24 3.24 1.77
CA LEU A 53 -20.59 1.86 1.40
C LEU A 53 -20.88 1.02 2.64
N LEU A 54 -20.09 1.17 3.70
CA LEU A 54 -20.35 0.48 4.98
C LEU A 54 -21.69 0.91 5.58
N ALA A 55 -22.01 2.21 5.52
CA ALA A 55 -23.31 2.74 5.97
C ALA A 55 -24.49 2.21 5.11
N ALA A 56 -24.27 1.89 3.85
CA ALA A 56 -25.24 1.25 2.97
C ALA A 56 -25.35 -0.26 3.20
N GLY A 57 -24.57 -0.84 4.11
CA GLY A 57 -24.61 -2.26 4.46
C GLY A 57 -23.57 -3.13 3.74
N ALA A 58 -22.57 -2.56 3.07
CA ALA A 58 -21.46 -3.34 2.53
C ALA A 58 -20.65 -3.96 3.67
N GLU A 59 -20.22 -5.20 3.49
CA GLU A 59 -19.29 -5.86 4.42
C GLU A 59 -17.88 -5.28 4.26
N GLY A 60 -17.18 -5.10 5.39
CA GLY A 60 -15.81 -4.61 5.42
C GLY A 60 -15.46 -3.92 6.72
N ALA A 61 -14.21 -3.48 6.82
CA ALA A 61 -13.69 -2.69 7.94
C ALA A 61 -12.60 -1.75 7.44
N ASN A 62 -11.38 -2.26 7.25
CA ASN A 62 -10.27 -1.53 6.61
C ASN A 62 -10.30 -1.75 5.09
N GLY A 63 -11.34 -1.24 4.45
CA GLY A 63 -11.71 -1.49 3.05
C GLY A 63 -13.08 -2.15 2.95
N VAL A 64 -13.61 -2.28 1.74
CA VAL A 64 -14.84 -3.03 1.43
C VAL A 64 -14.46 -4.43 0.98
N ASN A 65 -15.06 -5.45 1.60
CA ASN A 65 -14.82 -6.84 1.20
C ASN A 65 -15.41 -7.11 -0.18
N VAL A 66 -14.63 -7.75 -1.02
CA VAL A 66 -15.04 -8.15 -2.36
C VAL A 66 -14.72 -9.63 -2.62
N ASP A 67 -15.50 -10.23 -3.52
CA ASP A 67 -15.21 -11.55 -4.05
C ASP A 67 -14.09 -11.50 -5.13
N ASP A 68 -13.82 -12.67 -5.73
CA ASP A 68 -12.83 -12.81 -6.80
C ASP A 68 -13.23 -12.10 -8.12
N HIS A 69 -14.44 -11.57 -8.22
CA HIS A 69 -14.92 -10.72 -9.32
C HIS A 69 -15.05 -9.24 -8.93
N CYS A 70 -14.45 -8.85 -7.80
CA CYS A 70 -14.52 -7.50 -7.23
C CYS A 70 -15.93 -7.05 -6.84
N ARG A 71 -16.88 -7.96 -6.63
CA ARG A 71 -18.24 -7.65 -6.20
C ARG A 71 -18.26 -7.47 -4.69
N THR A 72 -18.97 -6.45 -4.23
CA THR A 72 -19.25 -6.24 -2.80
C THR A 72 -20.45 -7.11 -2.37
N SER A 73 -20.78 -7.08 -1.08
CA SER A 73 -22.01 -7.69 -0.55
C SER A 73 -23.29 -6.97 -1.00
N LEU A 74 -23.17 -5.75 -1.55
CA LEU A 74 -24.31 -5.01 -2.10
C LEU A 74 -24.57 -5.42 -3.55
N PRO A 75 -25.84 -5.63 -3.96
CA PRO A 75 -26.17 -5.93 -5.35
C PRO A 75 -25.67 -4.84 -6.31
N ASP A 76 -25.06 -5.26 -7.43
CA ASP A 76 -24.59 -4.41 -8.51
C ASP A 76 -23.55 -3.36 -8.12
N VAL A 77 -22.88 -3.55 -6.97
CA VAL A 77 -21.82 -2.67 -6.49
C VAL A 77 -20.47 -3.41 -6.48
N TYR A 78 -19.50 -2.82 -7.14
CA TYR A 78 -18.12 -3.28 -7.19
C TYR A 78 -17.21 -2.34 -6.40
N ALA A 79 -16.13 -2.88 -5.83
CA ALA A 79 -15.04 -2.07 -5.27
C ALA A 79 -13.71 -2.56 -5.84
N ILE A 80 -12.83 -1.62 -6.18
CA ILE A 80 -11.55 -1.87 -6.85
C ILE A 80 -10.42 -1.02 -6.27
N GLY A 81 -9.18 -1.45 -6.47
CA GLY A 81 -7.98 -0.73 -6.05
C GLY A 81 -7.82 -0.66 -4.53
N ASP A 82 -7.27 0.44 -4.05
CA ASP A 82 -6.83 0.60 -2.67
C ASP A 82 -7.94 0.50 -1.61
N CYS A 83 -9.20 0.64 -1.99
CA CYS A 83 -10.34 0.50 -1.08
C CYS A 83 -10.93 -0.92 -1.02
N ALA A 84 -10.56 -1.81 -1.94
CA ALA A 84 -11.07 -3.16 -2.00
C ALA A 84 -10.24 -4.14 -1.16
N ALA A 85 -10.89 -4.91 -0.30
CA ALA A 85 -10.27 -5.97 0.49
C ALA A 85 -10.74 -7.33 -0.03
N PHE A 86 -9.82 -8.19 -0.42
CA PHE A 86 -10.10 -9.49 -1.03
C PHE A 86 -9.22 -10.60 -0.45
N ALA A 87 -9.68 -11.84 -0.57
CA ALA A 87 -8.90 -13.02 -0.20
C ALA A 87 -7.75 -13.20 -1.20
N CYS A 88 -6.54 -12.84 -0.79
CA CYS A 88 -5.37 -12.85 -1.66
C CYS A 88 -4.72 -14.24 -1.69
N ALA A 89 -4.67 -14.88 -2.86
CA ALA A 89 -4.06 -16.18 -3.02
C ALA A 89 -2.55 -16.18 -2.68
N TYR A 90 -1.86 -15.06 -2.91
CA TYR A 90 -0.44 -14.89 -2.59
C TYR A 90 -0.16 -14.60 -1.10
N ALA A 91 -1.22 -14.48 -0.29
CA ALA A 91 -1.17 -14.35 1.15
C ALA A 91 -1.99 -15.48 1.84
N GLU A 92 -2.01 -16.68 1.24
CA GLU A 92 -2.71 -17.86 1.76
C GLU A 92 -4.21 -17.65 2.00
N GLY A 93 -4.83 -16.78 1.20
CA GLY A 93 -6.25 -16.45 1.33
C GLY A 93 -6.56 -15.41 2.41
N ALA A 94 -5.56 -14.80 3.02
CA ALA A 94 -5.80 -13.71 3.96
C ALA A 94 -6.52 -12.54 3.26
N VAL A 95 -7.54 -12.00 3.92
CA VAL A 95 -8.25 -10.83 3.41
C VAL A 95 -7.39 -9.60 3.63
N MET A 96 -7.01 -8.94 2.54
CA MET A 96 -6.15 -7.77 2.58
C MET A 96 -6.44 -6.80 1.45
N ARG A 97 -5.98 -5.58 1.57
CA ARG A 97 -5.92 -4.59 0.50
C ARG A 97 -4.52 -4.59 -0.11
N VAL A 98 -4.44 -4.50 -1.42
CA VAL A 98 -3.17 -4.32 -2.15
C VAL A 98 -3.14 -2.91 -2.71
N GLU A 99 -2.30 -2.07 -2.12
CA GLU A 99 -2.17 -0.66 -2.47
C GLU A 99 -1.11 -0.50 -3.56
N SER A 100 -1.52 -0.62 -4.82
CA SER A 100 -0.63 -0.39 -5.96
C SER A 100 -1.38 0.05 -7.21
N VAL A 101 -0.71 0.81 -8.04
CA VAL A 101 -1.26 1.26 -9.35
C VAL A 101 -1.61 0.06 -10.22
N GLN A 102 -0.78 -0.98 -10.21
CA GLN A 102 -1.05 -2.22 -10.95
C GLN A 102 -2.34 -2.88 -10.48
N ASN A 103 -2.51 -3.09 -9.16
CA ASN A 103 -3.71 -3.69 -8.60
C ASN A 103 -4.97 -2.91 -8.99
N ALA A 104 -4.94 -1.58 -8.87
CA ALA A 104 -6.08 -0.74 -9.21
C ALA A 104 -6.47 -0.86 -10.70
N ASN A 105 -5.50 -0.88 -11.60
CA ASN A 105 -5.72 -1.03 -13.04
C ASN A 105 -6.26 -2.42 -13.41
N ASP A 106 -5.69 -3.47 -12.83
CA ASP A 106 -6.07 -4.85 -13.15
C ASP A 106 -7.46 -5.18 -12.61
N MET A 107 -7.79 -4.75 -11.38
CA MET A 107 -9.15 -4.85 -10.85
C MET A 107 -10.15 -4.08 -11.69
N GLY A 108 -9.81 -2.85 -12.11
CA GLY A 108 -10.65 -2.04 -13.01
C GLY A 108 -10.90 -2.73 -14.34
N THR A 109 -9.88 -3.36 -14.91
CA THR A 109 -10.00 -4.13 -16.15
C THR A 109 -10.90 -5.36 -15.96
N SER A 110 -10.75 -6.08 -14.83
CA SER A 110 -11.59 -7.24 -14.51
C SER A 110 -13.06 -6.85 -14.38
N VAL A 111 -13.36 -5.77 -13.65
CA VAL A 111 -14.74 -5.28 -13.50
C VAL A 111 -15.32 -4.77 -14.82
N ALA A 112 -14.53 -4.05 -15.63
CA ALA A 112 -14.98 -3.60 -16.95
C ALA A 112 -15.39 -4.78 -17.84
N LYS A 113 -14.61 -5.86 -17.87
CA LYS A 113 -14.96 -7.10 -18.58
C LYS A 113 -16.25 -7.72 -18.04
N ALA A 114 -16.41 -7.79 -16.72
CA ALA A 114 -17.60 -8.35 -16.09
C ALA A 114 -18.86 -7.57 -16.48
N ILE A 115 -18.81 -6.24 -16.49
CA ILE A 115 -19.91 -5.36 -16.92
C ILE A 115 -20.23 -5.56 -18.40
N CYS A 116 -19.22 -5.84 -19.23
CA CYS A 116 -19.40 -6.11 -20.66
C CYS A 116 -19.83 -7.56 -20.97
N GLY A 117 -20.10 -8.39 -19.95
CA GLY A 117 -20.62 -9.76 -20.14
C GLY A 117 -19.54 -10.84 -20.26
N ASP A 118 -18.28 -10.52 -19.98
CA ASP A 118 -17.14 -11.45 -19.92
C ASP A 118 -16.49 -11.46 -18.51
N PRO A 119 -17.19 -11.93 -17.48
CA PRO A 119 -16.67 -11.95 -16.12
C PRO A 119 -15.50 -12.94 -15.98
N GLN A 120 -14.35 -12.45 -15.52
CA GLN A 120 -13.18 -13.24 -15.23
C GLN A 120 -12.78 -13.01 -13.77
N PRO A 121 -12.39 -14.06 -13.02
CA PRO A 121 -11.90 -13.88 -11.67
C PRO A 121 -10.59 -13.08 -11.66
N TYR A 122 -10.45 -12.23 -10.66
CA TYR A 122 -9.24 -11.43 -10.44
C TYR A 122 -8.14 -12.28 -9.79
N HIS A 123 -7.05 -12.50 -10.51
CA HIS A 123 -5.90 -13.29 -10.05
C HIS A 123 -4.56 -12.63 -10.41
N ALA A 124 -4.52 -11.31 -10.50
CA ALA A 124 -3.30 -10.62 -10.88
C ALA A 124 -2.19 -10.84 -9.84
N PHE A 125 -0.97 -11.06 -10.34
CA PHE A 125 0.20 -11.20 -9.50
C PHE A 125 0.58 -9.83 -8.92
N PRO A 126 0.71 -9.68 -7.59
CA PRO A 126 1.02 -8.40 -6.99
C PRO A 126 2.39 -7.88 -7.46
N TRP A 127 2.42 -6.65 -7.94
CA TRP A 127 3.64 -5.98 -8.34
C TRP A 127 3.60 -4.52 -7.94
N PHE A 128 4.73 -4.02 -7.43
CA PHE A 128 4.87 -2.65 -6.98
C PHE A 128 6.26 -2.13 -7.34
N TRP A 129 6.39 -0.83 -7.54
CA TRP A 129 7.67 -0.17 -7.77
C TRP A 129 7.77 1.14 -6.99
N SER A 130 9.01 1.53 -6.70
CA SER A 130 9.33 2.85 -6.16
C SER A 130 10.64 3.35 -6.77
N ASN A 131 10.65 4.62 -7.16
CA ASN A 131 11.85 5.30 -7.62
C ASN A 131 12.26 6.33 -6.58
N GLN A 132 13.49 6.24 -6.09
CA GLN A 132 14.06 7.14 -5.10
C GLN A 132 15.40 7.66 -5.60
N TYR A 133 15.44 8.89 -6.13
CA TYR A 133 16.59 9.44 -6.84
C TYR A 133 16.98 8.57 -8.05
N ASP A 134 18.19 7.99 -8.04
CA ASP A 134 18.71 7.06 -9.02
C ASP A 134 18.40 5.58 -8.72
N LEU A 135 17.77 5.29 -7.58
CA LEU A 135 17.40 3.95 -7.17
C LEU A 135 16.04 3.55 -7.73
N LYS A 136 15.95 2.32 -8.20
CA LYS A 136 14.72 1.69 -8.67
C LYS A 136 14.44 0.44 -7.84
N LEU A 137 13.37 0.46 -7.07
CA LEU A 137 12.85 -0.70 -6.37
C LEU A 137 11.74 -1.33 -7.19
N GLN A 138 11.73 -2.65 -7.27
CA GLN A 138 10.60 -3.43 -7.77
C GLN A 138 10.35 -4.58 -6.81
N THR A 139 9.09 -4.83 -6.49
CA THR A 139 8.66 -6.00 -5.74
C THR A 139 7.69 -6.82 -6.58
N ALA A 140 7.83 -8.13 -6.54
CA ALA A 140 7.00 -9.09 -7.23
C ALA A 140 6.53 -10.13 -6.20
N GLY A 141 5.22 -10.32 -6.08
CA GLY A 141 4.61 -11.10 -5.02
C GLY A 141 4.48 -10.34 -3.71
N LEU A 142 4.25 -11.08 -2.63
CA LEU A 142 4.09 -10.56 -1.27
C LEU A 142 5.06 -11.26 -0.33
N SER A 143 5.77 -10.51 0.50
CA SER A 143 6.66 -11.04 1.54
C SER A 143 5.88 -11.37 2.82
N VAL A 144 4.84 -12.21 2.71
CA VAL A 144 4.00 -12.62 3.84
C VAL A 144 4.35 -14.04 4.26
N GLY A 145 4.58 -14.24 5.56
CA GLY A 145 4.79 -15.57 6.13
C GLY A 145 6.07 -16.29 5.70
N TYR A 146 7.05 -15.58 5.14
CA TYR A 146 8.34 -16.18 4.77
C TYR A 146 9.12 -16.66 6.01
N ASP A 147 9.88 -17.72 5.84
CA ASP A 147 10.77 -18.31 6.85
C ASP A 147 12.25 -18.16 6.51
N GLN A 148 12.55 -17.85 5.25
CA GLN A 148 13.92 -17.69 4.77
C GLN A 148 14.04 -16.52 3.79
N THR A 149 15.19 -15.86 3.82
CA THR A 149 15.56 -14.88 2.79
C THR A 149 16.86 -15.28 2.11
N VAL A 150 16.94 -15.04 0.81
CA VAL A 150 18.17 -15.25 0.03
C VAL A 150 18.54 -13.96 -0.68
N LEU A 151 19.75 -13.48 -0.42
CA LEU A 151 20.33 -12.34 -1.10
C LEU A 151 21.04 -12.81 -2.38
N ARG A 152 20.66 -12.22 -3.52
CA ARG A 152 21.34 -12.44 -4.81
C ARG A 152 21.90 -11.10 -5.30
N GLY A 153 23.17 -11.07 -5.63
CA GLY A 153 23.89 -9.86 -6.02
C GLY A 153 24.58 -9.19 -4.84
N ASP A 154 24.97 -7.93 -5.01
CA ASP A 154 25.72 -7.19 -3.99
C ASP A 154 25.03 -5.85 -3.65
N PRO A 155 24.53 -5.69 -2.42
CA PRO A 155 23.94 -4.44 -1.98
C PRO A 155 24.88 -3.23 -2.09
N ALA A 156 26.19 -3.43 -1.99
CA ALA A 156 27.15 -2.32 -2.10
C ALA A 156 27.18 -1.73 -3.52
N THR A 157 26.90 -2.55 -4.54
CA THR A 157 26.77 -2.08 -5.93
C THR A 157 25.37 -1.54 -6.26
N ARG A 158 24.42 -1.64 -5.34
CA ARG A 158 23.00 -1.32 -5.51
C ARG A 158 22.31 -2.16 -6.61
N ALA A 159 22.88 -3.29 -6.98
CA ALA A 159 22.35 -4.24 -7.95
C ALA A 159 22.17 -5.60 -7.26
N PHE A 160 21.02 -5.83 -6.66
CA PHE A 160 20.75 -7.05 -5.91
C PHE A 160 19.25 -7.34 -5.88
N SER A 161 18.90 -8.57 -5.52
CA SER A 161 17.54 -9.00 -5.22
C SER A 161 17.51 -9.71 -3.88
N VAL A 162 16.43 -9.53 -3.13
CA VAL A 162 16.12 -10.33 -1.94
C VAL A 162 14.96 -11.24 -2.30
N LEU A 163 15.18 -12.53 -2.20
CA LEU A 163 14.17 -13.55 -2.42
C LEU A 163 13.62 -13.97 -1.06
N TYR A 164 12.30 -13.99 -0.95
CA TYR A 164 11.57 -14.42 0.24
C TYR A 164 11.00 -15.79 -0.01
N LEU A 165 11.39 -16.77 0.79
CA LEU A 165 10.96 -18.16 0.64
C LEU A 165 10.13 -18.58 1.84
N LYS A 166 9.18 -19.47 1.59
CA LYS A 166 8.43 -20.22 2.59
C LYS A 166 8.50 -21.69 2.26
N ASP A 167 8.94 -22.52 3.21
CA ASP A 167 9.16 -23.97 3.01
C ASP A 167 9.97 -24.27 1.73
N GLY A 168 11.00 -23.46 1.46
CA GLY A 168 11.87 -23.57 0.29
C GLY A 168 11.25 -23.17 -1.06
N ARG A 169 10.06 -22.57 -1.07
CA ARG A 169 9.38 -22.03 -2.27
C ARG A 169 9.42 -20.50 -2.28
N LEU A 170 9.58 -19.93 -3.47
CA LEU A 170 9.55 -18.50 -3.72
C LEU A 170 8.09 -18.03 -3.81
#